data_f99d9ac7a7c4cfcc1a15c8fa890c562e
#
_entry.id   f99d9ac7a7c4cfcc1a15c8fa890c562e
#
_cell.length_a   1.000
_cell.length_b   1.000
_cell.length_c   1.000
_cell.angle_alpha   90.00
_cell.angle_beta   90.00
_cell.angle_gamma   90.00
#
_symmetry.space_group_name_H-M   'P 1'
#
loop_
_entity.id
_entity.type
_entity.pdbx_description
1 polymer ?
#
loop_
_entity_poly.entity_id
_entity_poly.type
_entity_poly.pdbx_seq_one_letter_code
_entity_poly.pdbx_strand_id
1 'polypeptide(L)'
;DEVIDGKSERGGFPVVRKNMKQWVMDIPKYAEILLNGLNEIDWPESTKEIQRNWIGKSIGAEINFKVSNTDKEFTVFTTRPDTIFGATYCVLSPEHPLVKEITTQEQKDEVEKYIKESASKSDLQRTELNKEKTGAFTGSYAINPFSKKLMPIWISDYVLMTYGTGAIMAVPAHDQRDYDFAKAFNLEIIPVLEGGDVSKEAFIEDGNHINSEFLNGLNKKDAIDKIIKKIEEEKIGSKKVNYRIHEWIFARQRYWGEPVPVVYTEDGKIHVLAETDLPITLPELEDYRPGKGGQSPLSRATDWVNTTFEGQKAKRETSTMPGAAASSWYFLRYIDPKNQNAIADEELLKHWMPVDLYMGGPEHAVGHLLYSRFWNNFLFEEGISPVKEPFAKLRHQGMILGPNGEKMSKSKGNVINPDDVINEYGADALRLYEMFMGPIESAKPWDEKGIEGSKKFIDRVWRVLIESNKVQDKENPNLEKEYNYTIKKVTEDYENMSFNTAIAQMMIFINAAFKEDIIPIKMAEGFIKVLNPIAPHITEEIWNKLGHENTISYEKWPEYDETKIVNDKVNLAVQINGKLRDLVEINMDEEQEKV
;
A
#
# COMPACT_ATOMS: atom_id res chain seq x y z
N ASP A 1 4.50 -0.75 14.07
CA ASP A 1 3.26 -0.35 13.44
C ASP A 1 2.08 -0.12 14.40
N GLU A 2 2.22 -0.47 15.67
CA GLU A 2 1.26 -0.17 16.73
C GLU A 2 1.93 0.65 17.86
N VAL A 3 3.07 1.26 17.53
CA VAL A 3 3.89 2.05 18.47
C VAL A 3 4.15 3.42 17.87
N ILE A 4 3.76 4.46 18.60
CA ILE A 4 3.99 5.87 18.25
C ILE A 4 4.77 6.49 19.42
N ASP A 5 5.92 7.08 19.14
CA ASP A 5 6.79 7.74 20.13
C ASP A 5 7.10 6.86 21.38
N GLY A 6 7.39 5.57 21.16
CA GLY A 6 7.72 4.62 22.24
C GLY A 6 6.52 4.21 23.10
N LYS A 7 5.31 4.53 22.66
CA LYS A 7 4.06 4.15 23.33
C LYS A 7 3.15 3.36 22.40
N SER A 8 2.32 2.50 22.95
CA SER A 8 1.29 1.81 22.16
C SER A 8 0.31 2.82 21.57
N GLU A 9 -0.03 2.67 20.30
CA GLU A 9 -1.06 3.49 19.61
C GLU A 9 -2.37 3.46 20.38
N ARG A 10 -2.73 2.31 20.93
CA ARG A 10 -3.93 2.13 21.74
C ARG A 10 -3.56 2.16 23.23
N GLY A 11 -4.08 3.16 23.93
CA GLY A 11 -3.91 3.33 25.37
C GLY A 11 -2.67 4.10 25.82
N GLY A 12 -1.72 4.43 24.91
CA GLY A 12 -0.57 5.27 25.22
C GLY A 12 0.42 4.68 26.26
N PHE A 13 0.47 3.36 26.40
CA PHE A 13 1.33 2.67 27.35
C PHE A 13 2.78 2.60 26.85
N PRO A 14 3.79 2.76 27.71
CA PRO A 14 5.18 2.55 27.34
C PRO A 14 5.39 1.14 26.80
N VAL A 15 6.11 1.01 25.69
CA VAL A 15 6.47 -0.28 25.11
C VAL A 15 7.97 -0.52 25.20
N VAL A 16 8.36 -1.79 25.31
CA VAL A 16 9.76 -2.23 25.32
C VAL A 16 9.95 -3.39 24.36
N ARG A 17 11.11 -3.49 23.74
CA ARG A 17 11.48 -4.66 22.94
C ARG A 17 11.72 -5.86 23.84
N LYS A 18 11.13 -6.99 23.45
CA LYS A 18 11.23 -8.25 24.17
C LYS A 18 11.26 -9.42 23.19
N ASN A 19 12.14 -10.39 23.44
CA ASN A 19 12.11 -11.64 22.70
C ASN A 19 10.88 -12.45 23.11
N MET A 20 10.03 -12.77 22.15
CA MET A 20 8.81 -13.55 22.36
C MET A 20 8.68 -14.59 21.23
N LYS A 21 8.16 -15.77 21.58
CA LYS A 21 7.67 -16.70 20.57
C LYS A 21 6.39 -16.15 19.98
N GLN A 22 6.30 -16.09 18.66
CA GLN A 22 5.16 -15.56 17.93
C GLN A 22 4.77 -16.50 16.80
N TRP A 23 3.50 -16.57 16.51
CA TRP A 23 3.03 -17.11 15.23
C TRP A 23 3.33 -16.10 14.14
N VAL A 24 3.88 -16.57 13.04
CA VAL A 24 4.18 -15.74 11.87
C VAL A 24 3.67 -16.40 10.61
N MET A 25 3.30 -15.58 9.63
CA MET A 25 3.06 -16.01 8.25
C MET A 25 4.33 -15.75 7.43
N ASP A 26 4.79 -16.76 6.71
CA ASP A 26 6.00 -16.70 5.88
C ASP A 26 5.70 -16.00 4.53
N ILE A 27 5.34 -14.70 4.63
CA ILE A 27 5.07 -13.87 3.46
C ILE A 27 6.32 -13.69 2.56
N PRO A 28 7.57 -13.70 3.07
CA PRO A 28 8.77 -13.67 2.22
C PRO A 28 8.83 -14.80 1.18
N LYS A 29 8.30 -15.98 1.50
CA LYS A 29 8.21 -17.09 0.54
C LYS A 29 7.39 -16.74 -0.71
N TYR A 30 6.45 -15.82 -0.58
CA TYR A 30 5.58 -15.33 -1.66
C TYR A 30 6.09 -14.06 -2.34
N ALA A 31 7.24 -13.52 -1.92
CA ALA A 31 7.75 -12.22 -2.41
C ALA A 31 7.84 -12.15 -3.93
N GLU A 32 8.37 -13.19 -4.58
CA GLU A 32 8.49 -13.23 -6.05
C GLU A 32 7.13 -13.36 -6.74
N ILE A 33 6.22 -14.17 -6.19
CA ILE A 33 4.86 -14.34 -6.72
C ILE A 33 4.11 -13.01 -6.62
N LEU A 34 4.21 -12.32 -5.48
CA LEU A 34 3.59 -11.01 -5.25
C LEU A 34 4.16 -9.94 -6.20
N LEU A 35 5.47 -9.95 -6.48
CA LEU A 35 6.07 -9.01 -7.44
C LEU A 35 5.58 -9.27 -8.87
N ASN A 36 5.56 -10.52 -9.30
CA ASN A 36 5.15 -10.90 -10.66
C ASN A 36 3.67 -10.61 -10.89
N GLY A 37 2.80 -10.89 -9.93
CA GLY A 37 1.36 -10.62 -10.00
C GLY A 37 1.02 -9.14 -10.20
N LEU A 38 1.88 -8.19 -9.78
CA LEU A 38 1.67 -6.77 -10.05
C LEU A 38 1.61 -6.41 -11.54
N ASN A 39 2.15 -7.26 -12.41
CA ASN A 39 2.12 -7.04 -13.85
C ASN A 39 0.80 -7.50 -14.50
N GLU A 40 -0.03 -8.26 -13.77
CA GLU A 40 -1.26 -8.88 -14.28
C GLU A 40 -2.52 -8.10 -13.90
N ILE A 41 -2.42 -7.08 -13.03
CA ILE A 41 -3.54 -6.34 -12.44
C ILE A 41 -3.61 -4.89 -12.93
N ASP A 42 -4.84 -4.38 -13.13
CA ASP A 42 -5.13 -2.97 -13.50
C ASP A 42 -5.22 -2.09 -12.24
N TRP A 43 -4.07 -1.86 -11.62
CA TRP A 43 -3.93 -1.04 -10.42
C TRP A 43 -3.15 0.25 -10.72
N PRO A 44 -3.37 1.34 -9.94
CA PRO A 44 -2.57 2.56 -10.05
C PRO A 44 -1.07 2.26 -9.90
N GLU A 45 -0.25 2.80 -10.81
CA GLU A 45 1.19 2.50 -10.82
C GLU A 45 1.86 2.93 -9.49
N SER A 46 1.40 4.02 -8.90
CA SER A 46 1.86 4.46 -7.57
C SER A 46 1.71 3.38 -6.49
N THR A 47 0.59 2.65 -6.49
CA THR A 47 0.34 1.56 -5.54
C THR A 47 1.25 0.36 -5.83
N LYS A 48 1.43 0.02 -7.11
CA LYS A 48 2.36 -1.05 -7.51
C LYS A 48 3.78 -0.72 -7.08
N GLU A 49 4.24 0.52 -7.27
CA GLU A 49 5.56 0.98 -6.84
C GLU A 49 5.72 0.93 -5.31
N ILE A 50 4.70 1.34 -4.56
CA ILE A 50 4.71 1.24 -3.09
C ILE A 50 4.89 -0.23 -2.67
N GLN A 51 4.17 -1.17 -3.30
CA GLN A 51 4.31 -2.60 -2.99
C GLN A 51 5.66 -3.16 -3.43
N ARG A 52 6.16 -2.83 -4.64
CA ARG A 52 7.51 -3.22 -5.09
C ARG A 52 8.59 -2.75 -4.11
N ASN A 53 8.50 -1.49 -3.70
CA ASN A 53 9.42 -0.91 -2.73
C ASN A 53 9.30 -1.54 -1.34
N TRP A 54 8.10 -1.94 -0.92
CA TRP A 54 7.88 -2.61 0.37
C TRP A 54 8.45 -4.03 0.37
N ILE A 55 8.19 -4.80 -0.68
CA ILE A 55 8.77 -6.13 -0.88
C ILE A 55 10.28 -6.02 -0.99
N GLY A 56 10.79 -5.00 -1.69
CA GLY A 56 12.17 -4.59 -1.67
C GLY A 56 13.13 -5.67 -2.14
N LYS A 57 12.87 -6.23 -3.36
CA LYS A 57 13.77 -7.19 -4.00
C LYS A 57 15.12 -6.55 -4.28
N SER A 58 16.18 -7.17 -3.82
CA SER A 58 17.55 -6.79 -4.10
C SER A 58 18.34 -8.00 -4.61
N ILE A 59 19.14 -7.76 -5.63
CA ILE A 59 20.03 -8.79 -6.21
C ILE A 59 21.46 -8.36 -5.89
N GLY A 60 22.22 -9.28 -5.33
CA GLY A 60 23.60 -9.02 -4.93
C GLY A 60 24.38 -10.31 -4.75
N ALA A 61 25.34 -10.28 -3.85
CA ALA A 61 26.13 -11.45 -3.47
C ALA A 61 26.26 -11.55 -1.94
N GLU A 62 26.23 -12.76 -1.44
CA GLU A 62 26.75 -13.11 -0.13
C GLU A 62 28.24 -13.41 -0.27
N ILE A 63 29.06 -12.83 0.61
CA ILE A 63 30.51 -12.95 0.58
C ILE A 63 31.01 -13.27 1.98
N ASN A 64 31.82 -14.32 2.14
CA ASN A 64 32.38 -14.74 3.40
C ASN A 64 33.71 -14.03 3.68
N PHE A 65 33.78 -13.40 4.83
CA PHE A 65 34.97 -12.70 5.35
C PHE A 65 35.55 -13.47 6.53
N LYS A 66 36.82 -13.84 6.44
CA LYS A 66 37.55 -14.49 7.53
C LYS A 66 38.01 -13.45 8.54
N VAL A 67 37.88 -13.75 9.82
CA VAL A 67 38.46 -12.96 10.90
C VAL A 67 39.93 -13.32 11.07
N SER A 68 40.80 -12.32 11.00
CA SER A 68 42.26 -12.51 11.08
C SER A 68 42.67 -13.20 12.39
N ASN A 69 43.63 -14.08 12.30
CA ASN A 69 44.18 -14.85 13.44
C ASN A 69 43.18 -15.73 14.19
N THR A 70 42.06 -16.07 13.58
CA THR A 70 41.04 -17.00 14.10
C THR A 70 40.58 -17.97 13.02
N ASP A 71 39.79 -18.96 13.40
CA ASP A 71 39.03 -19.85 12.52
C ASP A 71 37.61 -19.35 12.21
N LYS A 72 37.28 -18.13 12.68
CA LYS A 72 35.95 -17.54 12.53
C LYS A 72 35.78 -16.85 11.20
N GLU A 73 34.56 -16.86 10.71
CA GLU A 73 34.12 -16.10 9.54
C GLU A 73 32.71 -15.56 9.72
N PHE A 74 32.36 -14.56 8.93
CA PHE A 74 31.00 -14.02 8.84
C PHE A 74 30.67 -13.73 7.38
N THR A 75 29.38 -13.76 7.06
CA THR A 75 28.87 -13.50 5.72
C THR A 75 28.31 -12.09 5.63
N VAL A 76 28.64 -11.39 4.55
CA VAL A 76 28.11 -10.07 4.21
C VAL A 76 27.23 -10.20 2.99
N PHE A 77 26.03 -9.62 3.02
CA PHE A 77 25.24 -9.39 1.82
C PHE A 77 25.49 -7.98 1.28
N THR A 78 25.78 -7.86 -0.02
CA THR A 78 25.92 -6.57 -0.70
C THR A 78 25.27 -6.58 -2.08
N THR A 79 24.63 -5.47 -2.43
CA THR A 79 24.12 -5.22 -3.79
C THR A 79 25.19 -4.67 -4.72
N ARG A 80 26.35 -4.29 -4.16
CA ARG A 80 27.50 -3.73 -4.88
C ARG A 80 28.78 -4.56 -4.63
N PRO A 81 28.77 -5.88 -4.98
CA PRO A 81 29.96 -6.71 -4.85
C PRO A 81 31.14 -6.20 -5.69
N ASP A 82 30.85 -5.45 -6.76
CA ASP A 82 31.81 -4.81 -7.65
C ASP A 82 32.73 -3.82 -6.96
N THR A 83 32.31 -3.23 -5.83
CA THR A 83 33.10 -2.23 -5.08
C THR A 83 33.95 -2.83 -3.95
N ILE A 84 34.08 -4.16 -3.87
CA ILE A 84 34.77 -4.85 -2.76
C ILE A 84 36.23 -4.42 -2.57
N PHE A 85 36.92 -3.99 -3.62
CA PHE A 85 38.29 -3.49 -3.52
C PHE A 85 38.39 -2.14 -2.78
N GLY A 86 37.27 -1.40 -2.69
CA GLY A 86 37.13 -0.17 -1.90
C GLY A 86 36.62 -0.39 -0.48
N ALA A 87 36.36 -1.65 -0.09
CA ALA A 87 35.99 -1.97 1.27
C ALA A 87 37.19 -1.79 2.21
N THR A 88 37.03 -0.90 3.21
CA THR A 88 38.11 -0.53 4.13
C THR A 88 37.85 -0.93 5.57
N TYR A 89 36.61 -1.24 5.92
CA TYR A 89 36.21 -1.79 7.21
C TYR A 89 34.94 -2.63 7.10
N CYS A 90 34.64 -3.41 8.13
CA CYS A 90 33.39 -4.14 8.25
C CYS A 90 32.61 -3.67 9.46
N VAL A 91 31.28 -3.75 9.40
CA VAL A 91 30.41 -3.41 10.53
C VAL A 91 29.44 -4.55 10.80
N LEU A 92 29.39 -4.98 12.06
CA LEU A 92 28.42 -5.95 12.54
C LEU A 92 27.30 -5.23 13.32
N SER A 93 26.11 -5.79 13.27
CA SER A 93 25.06 -5.41 14.22
C SER A 93 25.51 -5.62 15.66
N PRO A 94 25.17 -4.73 16.62
CA PRO A 94 25.47 -4.94 18.03
C PRO A 94 24.95 -6.27 18.59
N GLU A 95 23.89 -6.82 18.02
CA GLU A 95 23.26 -8.09 18.40
C GLU A 95 23.85 -9.31 17.70
N HIS A 96 24.80 -9.13 16.77
CA HIS A 96 25.39 -10.24 16.01
C HIS A 96 26.13 -11.22 16.92
N PRO A 97 25.88 -12.55 16.85
CA PRO A 97 26.45 -13.54 17.77
C PRO A 97 27.99 -13.49 17.83
N LEU A 98 28.61 -13.27 16.68
CA LEU A 98 30.07 -13.24 16.54
C LEU A 98 30.75 -12.13 17.35
N VAL A 99 30.05 -11.02 17.63
CA VAL A 99 30.62 -9.87 18.36
C VAL A 99 31.25 -10.29 19.68
N LYS A 100 30.56 -11.12 20.45
CA LYS A 100 31.07 -11.61 21.74
C LYS A 100 32.30 -12.50 21.62
N GLU A 101 32.46 -13.18 20.47
CA GLU A 101 33.53 -14.13 20.24
C GLU A 101 34.82 -13.48 19.73
N ILE A 102 34.68 -12.35 19.01
CA ILE A 102 35.83 -11.66 18.36
C ILE A 102 36.24 -10.37 19.06
N THR A 103 35.46 -9.89 20.05
CA THR A 103 35.84 -8.70 20.80
C THR A 103 37.07 -8.99 21.69
N THR A 104 38.12 -8.20 21.48
CA THR A 104 39.35 -8.33 22.30
C THR A 104 39.12 -7.86 23.74
N GLN A 105 39.99 -8.30 24.66
CA GLN A 105 39.84 -7.96 26.08
C GLN A 105 39.91 -6.43 26.30
N GLU A 106 40.73 -5.72 25.54
CA GLU A 106 40.92 -4.29 25.64
C GLU A 106 39.67 -3.49 25.20
N GLN A 107 38.87 -4.05 24.28
CA GLN A 107 37.67 -3.38 23.72
C GLN A 107 36.37 -3.81 24.39
N LYS A 108 36.44 -4.77 25.31
CA LYS A 108 35.26 -5.42 25.88
C LYS A 108 34.28 -4.45 26.55
N ASP A 109 34.79 -3.57 27.40
CA ASP A 109 33.95 -2.66 28.17
C ASP A 109 33.25 -1.65 27.27
N GLU A 110 33.93 -1.14 26.25
CA GLU A 110 33.35 -0.19 25.27
C GLU A 110 32.29 -0.87 24.40
N VAL A 111 32.57 -2.07 23.92
CA VAL A 111 31.63 -2.86 23.11
C VAL A 111 30.37 -3.22 23.90
N GLU A 112 30.53 -3.71 25.16
CA GLU A 112 29.37 -4.05 26.01
C GLU A 112 28.52 -2.82 26.38
N LYS A 113 29.15 -1.68 26.59
CA LYS A 113 28.45 -0.40 26.82
C LYS A 113 27.64 -0.03 25.58
N TYR A 114 28.27 -0.07 24.40
CA TYR A 114 27.59 0.27 23.13
C TYR A 114 26.41 -0.65 22.83
N ILE A 115 26.54 -1.97 23.05
CA ILE A 115 25.44 -2.93 22.90
C ILE A 115 24.24 -2.54 23.75
N LYS A 116 24.46 -2.17 25.03
CA LYS A 116 23.38 -1.76 25.93
C LYS A 116 22.69 -0.47 25.48
N GLU A 117 23.45 0.51 25.01
CA GLU A 117 22.91 1.78 24.49
C GLU A 117 22.10 1.56 23.22
N SER A 118 22.58 0.73 22.30
CA SER A 118 21.90 0.40 21.05
C SER A 118 20.59 -0.36 21.26
N ALA A 119 20.53 -1.25 22.25
CA ALA A 119 19.33 -2.04 22.57
C ALA A 119 18.12 -1.19 23.00
N SER A 120 18.34 0.05 23.45
CA SER A 120 17.28 0.97 23.86
C SER A 120 16.63 1.73 22.68
N LYS A 121 17.23 1.68 21.48
CA LYS A 121 16.79 2.44 20.30
C LYS A 121 15.87 1.61 19.40
N SER A 122 14.88 2.26 18.78
CA SER A 122 14.04 1.64 17.74
C SER A 122 14.82 1.52 16.41
N ASP A 123 14.38 0.62 15.50
CA ASP A 123 15.03 0.49 14.18
C ASP A 123 14.95 1.80 13.37
N LEU A 124 13.85 2.54 13.50
CA LEU A 124 13.71 3.85 12.88
C LEU A 124 14.77 4.84 13.40
N GLN A 125 14.93 4.92 14.73
CA GLN A 125 15.96 5.76 15.35
C GLN A 125 17.39 5.32 14.99
N ARG A 126 17.60 4.02 14.76
CA ARG A 126 18.90 3.45 14.39
C ARG A 126 19.26 3.77 12.93
N THR A 127 18.28 3.82 12.03
CA THR A 127 18.48 4.01 10.58
C THR A 127 18.29 5.44 10.09
N GLU A 128 18.05 6.40 10.99
CA GLU A 128 17.90 7.81 10.63
C GLU A 128 19.17 8.39 9.99
N LEU A 129 19.02 8.95 8.78
CA LEU A 129 20.16 9.38 7.95
C LEU A 129 20.96 10.57 8.52
N ASN A 130 20.27 11.49 9.20
CA ASN A 130 20.90 12.74 9.70
C ASN A 130 21.49 12.61 11.12
N LYS A 131 21.61 11.41 11.63
CA LYS A 131 22.12 11.14 12.97
C LYS A 131 23.64 11.11 12.99
N GLU A 132 24.23 11.58 14.08
CA GLU A 132 25.65 11.39 14.37
C GLU A 132 26.04 9.92 14.34
N LYS A 133 27.12 9.58 13.61
CA LYS A 133 27.57 8.20 13.45
C LYS A 133 28.27 7.74 14.72
N THR A 134 27.76 6.65 15.29
CA THR A 134 28.29 6.03 16.51
C THR A 134 28.67 4.58 16.26
N GLY A 135 29.65 4.08 16.98
CA GLY A 135 30.10 2.70 16.86
C GLY A 135 31.19 2.38 17.88
N ALA A 136 31.50 1.10 18.03
CA ALA A 136 32.62 0.64 18.86
C ALA A 136 33.49 -0.33 18.07
N PHE A 137 34.81 -0.21 18.20
CA PHE A 137 35.77 -1.10 17.57
C PHE A 137 35.86 -2.40 18.37
N THR A 138 35.83 -3.54 17.70
CA THR A 138 35.90 -4.87 18.36
C THR A 138 37.32 -5.27 18.75
N GLY A 139 38.36 -4.60 18.23
CA GLY A 139 39.75 -5.00 18.35
C GLY A 139 40.20 -6.04 17.31
N SER A 140 39.26 -6.57 16.53
CA SER A 140 39.52 -7.60 15.53
C SER A 140 39.45 -7.06 14.09
N TYR A 141 40.02 -7.82 13.17
CA TYR A 141 40.11 -7.46 11.74
C TYR A 141 39.57 -8.55 10.85
N ALA A 142 38.85 -8.20 9.80
CA ALA A 142 38.49 -9.07 8.71
C ALA A 142 39.54 -9.03 7.60
N ILE A 143 39.65 -10.11 6.84
CA ILE A 143 40.53 -10.20 5.65
C ILE A 143 39.63 -9.99 4.41
N ASN A 144 39.90 -8.95 3.62
CA ASN A 144 39.24 -8.78 2.33
C ASN A 144 39.58 -9.97 1.43
N PRO A 145 38.62 -10.73 0.91
CA PRO A 145 38.87 -11.96 0.20
C PRO A 145 39.65 -11.80 -1.12
N PHE A 146 39.61 -10.60 -1.73
CA PHE A 146 40.33 -10.30 -2.97
C PHE A 146 41.64 -9.53 -2.71
N SER A 147 41.57 -8.31 -2.15
CA SER A 147 42.77 -7.49 -1.93
C SER A 147 43.67 -8.00 -0.82
N LYS A 148 43.24 -8.98 -0.02
CA LYS A 148 43.95 -9.55 1.15
C LYS A 148 44.29 -8.54 2.25
N LYS A 149 43.79 -7.30 2.14
CA LYS A 149 43.99 -6.28 3.18
C LYS A 149 43.22 -6.61 4.44
N LEU A 150 43.77 -6.18 5.58
CA LEU A 150 43.10 -6.24 6.88
C LEU A 150 42.15 -5.05 7.00
N MET A 151 40.93 -5.31 7.42
CA MET A 151 39.86 -4.35 7.62
C MET A 151 39.37 -4.40 9.06
N PRO A 152 39.39 -3.30 9.83
CA PRO A 152 38.89 -3.32 11.21
C PRO A 152 37.40 -3.68 11.25
N ILE A 153 37.00 -4.46 12.26
CA ILE A 153 35.61 -4.85 12.48
C ILE A 153 35.02 -3.98 13.58
N TRP A 154 33.99 -3.21 13.23
CA TRP A 154 33.23 -2.35 14.12
C TRP A 154 31.87 -2.93 14.42
N ILE A 155 31.24 -2.48 15.49
CA ILE A 155 29.80 -2.60 15.70
C ILE A 155 29.17 -1.21 15.57
N SER A 156 28.00 -1.15 14.95
CA SER A 156 27.23 0.09 14.88
C SER A 156 25.73 -0.17 14.80
N ASP A 157 24.96 0.74 15.38
CA ASP A 157 23.51 0.62 15.51
C ASP A 157 22.74 0.78 14.17
N TYR A 158 23.37 1.33 13.13
CA TYR A 158 22.74 1.41 11.81
C TYR A 158 22.71 0.08 11.04
N VAL A 159 23.46 -0.93 11.48
CA VAL A 159 23.39 -2.29 10.94
C VAL A 159 22.38 -3.10 11.75
N LEU A 160 21.39 -3.67 11.08
CA LEU A 160 20.30 -4.42 11.73
C LEU A 160 20.43 -5.92 11.49
N MET A 161 20.18 -6.73 12.53
CA MET A 161 20.11 -8.20 12.39
C MET A 161 18.94 -8.66 11.52
N THR A 162 17.93 -7.83 11.36
CA THR A 162 16.72 -8.13 10.57
C THR A 162 16.90 -7.90 9.07
N TYR A 163 18.05 -7.35 8.64
CA TYR A 163 18.33 -7.13 7.23
C TYR A 163 19.64 -7.82 6.80
N GLY A 164 19.55 -8.69 5.80
CA GLY A 164 20.68 -9.44 5.30
C GLY A 164 21.25 -10.40 6.36
N THR A 165 22.53 -10.33 6.59
CA THR A 165 23.27 -11.20 7.53
C THR A 165 23.57 -10.52 8.88
N GLY A 166 23.13 -9.28 9.09
CA GLY A 166 23.54 -8.47 10.25
C GLY A 166 25.00 -8.01 10.17
N ALA A 167 25.61 -8.08 8.99
CA ALA A 167 26.99 -7.67 8.73
C ALA A 167 27.09 -6.95 7.38
N ILE A 168 27.91 -5.93 7.28
CA ILE A 168 28.20 -5.21 6.04
C ILE A 168 29.71 -5.08 5.82
N MET A 169 30.12 -5.04 4.56
CA MET A 169 31.38 -4.44 4.15
C MET A 169 31.14 -2.97 3.86
N ALA A 170 31.95 -2.10 4.37
CA ALA A 170 31.80 -0.66 4.20
C ALA A 170 32.72 -0.12 3.10
N VAL A 171 32.12 0.64 2.17
CA VAL A 171 32.84 1.22 1.02
C VAL A 171 32.68 2.74 1.06
N PRO A 172 33.45 3.44 1.92
CA PRO A 172 33.22 4.86 2.22
C PRO A 172 33.40 5.80 1.02
N ALA A 173 34.14 5.42 0.00
CA ALA A 173 34.25 6.21 -1.21
C ALA A 173 32.94 6.28 -2.03
N HIS A 174 32.02 5.30 -1.87
CA HIS A 174 30.85 5.13 -2.73
C HIS A 174 29.52 4.89 -1.98
N ASP A 175 29.51 5.05 -0.67
CA ASP A 175 28.30 5.09 0.19
C ASP A 175 28.44 6.23 1.19
N GLN A 176 27.45 7.14 1.23
CA GLN A 176 27.53 8.33 2.07
C GLN A 176 27.48 7.99 3.57
N ARG A 177 26.78 6.94 3.98
CA ARG A 177 26.73 6.53 5.40
C ARG A 177 28.07 5.96 5.84
N ASP A 178 28.69 5.16 4.97
CA ASP A 178 30.02 4.61 5.21
C ASP A 178 31.07 5.73 5.21
N TYR A 179 30.91 6.74 4.34
CA TYR A 179 31.79 7.91 4.30
C TYR A 179 31.74 8.69 5.59
N ASP A 180 30.53 9.00 6.09
CA ASP A 180 30.33 9.78 7.31
C ASP A 180 30.92 9.01 8.53
N PHE A 181 30.72 7.69 8.56
CA PHE A 181 31.31 6.84 9.60
C PHE A 181 32.84 6.82 9.50
N ALA A 182 33.40 6.64 8.31
CA ALA A 182 34.84 6.64 8.09
C ALA A 182 35.49 7.96 8.50
N LYS A 183 34.83 9.10 8.23
CA LYS A 183 35.27 10.43 8.69
C LYS A 183 35.22 10.57 10.20
N ALA A 184 34.13 10.11 10.84
CA ALA A 184 33.96 10.18 12.30
C ALA A 184 35.04 9.39 13.04
N PHE A 185 35.47 8.24 12.50
CA PHE A 185 36.43 7.32 13.13
C PHE A 185 37.81 7.31 12.47
N ASN A 186 38.07 8.27 11.56
CA ASN A 186 39.34 8.42 10.84
C ASN A 186 39.82 7.14 10.13
N LEU A 187 38.89 6.48 9.42
CA LEU A 187 39.16 5.27 8.65
C LEU A 187 39.56 5.58 7.20
N GLU A 188 40.23 4.65 6.53
CA GLU A 188 40.70 4.79 5.16
C GLU A 188 39.53 4.92 4.17
N ILE A 189 39.67 5.76 3.14
CA ILE A 189 38.70 5.94 2.05
C ILE A 189 39.42 5.68 0.74
N ILE A 190 39.05 4.63 0.01
CA ILE A 190 39.67 4.18 -1.24
C ILE A 190 38.66 4.31 -2.38
N PRO A 191 38.86 5.22 -3.35
CA PRO A 191 38.00 5.30 -4.53
C PRO A 191 38.25 4.10 -5.46
N VAL A 192 37.15 3.46 -5.89
CA VAL A 192 37.15 2.33 -6.82
C VAL A 192 36.28 2.57 -8.05
N LEU A 193 35.62 3.70 -8.15
CA LEU A 193 34.93 4.18 -9.34
C LEU A 193 35.54 5.51 -9.79
N GLU A 194 35.62 5.69 -11.10
CA GLU A 194 36.08 6.92 -11.72
C GLU A 194 35.01 8.02 -11.58
N GLY A 195 35.39 9.18 -11.06
CA GLY A 195 34.55 10.35 -10.90
C GLY A 195 34.47 10.84 -9.45
N GLY A 196 33.99 12.07 -9.28
CA GLY A 196 33.80 12.71 -7.97
C GLY A 196 35.09 13.10 -7.25
N ASP A 197 34.92 13.83 -6.14
CA ASP A 197 36.00 14.22 -5.24
C ASP A 197 35.75 13.63 -3.84
N VAL A 198 36.21 12.41 -3.65
CA VAL A 198 36.02 11.66 -2.39
C VAL A 198 36.73 12.27 -1.18
N SER A 199 37.46 13.38 -1.35
CA SER A 199 37.98 14.14 -0.22
C SER A 199 36.90 14.94 0.50
N LYS A 200 35.80 15.27 -0.18
CA LYS A 200 34.70 16.10 0.30
C LYS A 200 33.46 15.29 0.70
N GLU A 201 33.07 14.32 -0.15
CA GLU A 201 31.87 13.50 0.01
C GLU A 201 32.03 12.18 -0.72
N ALA A 202 31.15 11.21 -0.46
CA ALA A 202 31.12 9.97 -1.21
C ALA A 202 30.67 10.22 -2.66
N PHE A 203 31.29 9.53 -3.62
CA PHE A 203 30.83 9.48 -5.01
C PHE A 203 29.84 8.33 -5.17
N ILE A 204 28.56 8.63 -5.16
CA ILE A 204 27.47 7.65 -5.16
C ILE A 204 26.94 7.31 -6.56
N GLU A 205 27.41 8.01 -7.59
CA GLU A 205 27.04 7.75 -8.97
C GLU A 205 27.81 6.57 -9.55
N ASP A 206 27.42 6.11 -10.73
CA ASP A 206 28.09 5.04 -11.43
C ASP A 206 29.30 5.58 -12.23
N GLY A 207 30.38 4.81 -12.27
CA GLY A 207 31.60 5.12 -13.02
C GLY A 207 32.32 3.84 -13.45
N ASN A 208 33.33 3.95 -14.30
CA ASN A 208 34.20 2.81 -14.60
C ASN A 208 35.04 2.45 -13.38
N HIS A 209 35.34 1.18 -13.22
CA HIS A 209 36.13 0.70 -12.08
C HIS A 209 37.60 1.09 -12.21
N ILE A 210 38.16 1.58 -11.11
CA ILE A 210 39.59 1.89 -10.92
C ILE A 210 40.06 1.22 -9.62
N ASN A 211 41.35 1.05 -9.40
CA ASN A 211 41.93 0.45 -8.18
C ASN A 211 41.29 -0.92 -7.79
N SER A 212 40.77 -1.65 -8.77
CA SER A 212 39.92 -2.83 -8.57
C SER A 212 40.45 -4.05 -9.36
N GLU A 213 41.76 -4.13 -9.58
CA GLU A 213 42.47 -5.23 -10.25
C GLU A 213 41.77 -5.68 -11.55
N PHE A 214 41.23 -6.90 -11.57
CA PHE A 214 40.58 -7.49 -12.75
C PHE A 214 39.25 -6.83 -13.15
N LEU A 215 38.71 -5.91 -12.33
CA LEU A 215 37.52 -5.13 -12.64
C LEU A 215 37.82 -3.76 -13.28
N ASN A 216 39.09 -3.32 -13.28
CA ASN A 216 39.49 -2.03 -13.83
C ASN A 216 38.98 -1.81 -15.26
N GLY A 217 38.42 -0.65 -15.52
CA GLY A 217 37.87 -0.24 -16.81
C GLY A 217 36.47 -0.79 -17.12
N LEU A 218 35.89 -1.67 -16.30
CA LEU A 218 34.55 -2.18 -16.50
C LEU A 218 33.49 -1.22 -15.98
N ASN A 219 32.36 -1.16 -16.66
CA ASN A 219 31.17 -0.51 -16.14
C ASN A 219 30.53 -1.36 -15.01
N LYS A 220 29.54 -0.80 -14.28
CA LYS A 220 28.87 -1.44 -13.14
C LYS A 220 28.33 -2.83 -13.45
N LYS A 221 27.59 -2.98 -14.57
CA LYS A 221 26.94 -4.25 -14.92
C LYS A 221 27.97 -5.35 -15.16
N ASP A 222 28.94 -5.08 -16.02
CA ASP A 222 29.97 -6.05 -16.39
C ASP A 222 30.86 -6.41 -15.19
N ALA A 223 31.12 -5.43 -14.31
CA ALA A 223 31.88 -5.66 -13.08
C ALA A 223 31.11 -6.54 -12.08
N ILE A 224 29.79 -6.29 -11.88
CA ILE A 224 28.95 -7.13 -11.01
C ILE A 224 28.89 -8.58 -11.53
N ASP A 225 28.66 -8.77 -12.83
CA ASP A 225 28.59 -10.11 -13.42
C ASP A 225 29.94 -10.86 -13.27
N LYS A 226 31.05 -10.16 -13.49
CA LYS A 226 32.39 -10.72 -13.39
C LYS A 226 32.78 -11.08 -11.96
N ILE A 227 32.48 -10.17 -10.98
CA ILE A 227 32.84 -10.41 -9.58
C ILE A 227 32.00 -11.54 -8.97
N ILE A 228 30.70 -11.62 -9.29
CA ILE A 228 29.83 -12.69 -8.81
C ILE A 228 30.37 -14.04 -9.30
N LYS A 229 30.69 -14.14 -10.59
CA LYS A 229 31.30 -15.37 -11.13
C LYS A 229 32.60 -15.74 -10.39
N LYS A 230 33.44 -14.75 -10.09
CA LYS A 230 34.69 -14.96 -9.36
C LYS A 230 34.48 -15.39 -7.91
N ILE A 231 33.48 -14.82 -7.22
CA ILE A 231 33.07 -15.20 -5.86
C ILE A 231 32.65 -16.67 -5.81
N GLU A 232 31.88 -17.13 -6.80
CA GLU A 232 31.42 -18.53 -6.91
C GLU A 232 32.54 -19.49 -7.28
N GLU A 233 33.42 -19.13 -8.22
CA GLU A 233 34.58 -19.91 -8.61
C GLU A 233 35.55 -20.15 -7.43
N GLU A 234 35.81 -19.12 -6.62
CA GLU A 234 36.67 -19.19 -5.44
C GLU A 234 35.96 -19.78 -4.21
N LYS A 235 34.65 -20.06 -4.29
CA LYS A 235 33.84 -20.63 -3.20
C LYS A 235 33.85 -19.78 -1.94
N ILE A 236 33.94 -18.47 -2.10
CA ILE A 236 33.88 -17.48 -1.01
C ILE A 236 32.52 -16.85 -0.83
N GLY A 237 31.53 -17.29 -1.59
CA GLY A 237 30.16 -16.79 -1.54
C GLY A 237 29.33 -17.21 -2.74
N SER A 238 28.19 -16.59 -2.95
CA SER A 238 27.30 -16.88 -4.06
C SER A 238 26.42 -15.68 -4.41
N LYS A 239 25.86 -15.68 -5.63
CA LYS A 239 24.77 -14.76 -5.99
C LYS A 239 23.59 -14.97 -5.06
N LYS A 240 22.98 -13.88 -4.60
CA LYS A 240 21.85 -13.92 -3.71
C LYS A 240 20.77 -12.93 -4.13
N VAL A 241 19.53 -13.38 -4.06
CA VAL A 241 18.34 -12.50 -4.11
C VAL A 241 17.84 -12.36 -2.68
N ASN A 242 17.67 -11.15 -2.25
CA ASN A 242 17.19 -10.82 -0.92
C ASN A 242 15.93 -9.95 -1.02
N TYR A 243 15.07 -10.00 -0.01
CA TYR A 243 13.86 -9.22 0.08
C TYR A 243 13.86 -8.46 1.41
N ARG A 244 13.34 -7.23 1.39
CA ARG A 244 13.20 -6.42 2.59
C ARG A 244 11.97 -6.79 3.40
N ILE A 245 10.96 -7.38 2.75
CA ILE A 245 9.76 -7.87 3.43
C ILE A 245 10.11 -8.96 4.43
N HIS A 246 9.54 -8.87 5.62
CA HIS A 246 9.73 -9.83 6.71
C HIS A 246 8.45 -10.62 6.95
N GLU A 247 8.58 -11.70 7.74
CA GLU A 247 7.46 -12.49 8.19
C GLU A 247 6.39 -11.61 8.85
N TRP A 248 5.15 -11.86 8.51
CA TRP A 248 4.04 -11.17 9.12
C TRP A 248 3.71 -11.79 10.48
N ILE A 249 3.93 -11.02 11.56
CA ILE A 249 3.58 -11.45 12.92
C ILE A 249 2.06 -11.63 13.00
N PHE A 250 1.62 -12.88 13.13
CA PHE A 250 0.22 -13.28 13.08
C PHE A 250 -0.36 -13.60 14.47
N ALA A 251 0.30 -13.19 15.51
CA ALA A 251 -0.13 -13.37 16.90
C ALA A 251 -0.25 -12.03 17.63
N ARG A 252 -1.32 -11.89 18.42
CA ARG A 252 -1.57 -10.73 19.26
C ARG A 252 -1.87 -11.18 20.69
N GLN A 253 -1.28 -10.53 21.66
CA GLN A 253 -1.56 -10.75 23.08
C GLN A 253 -2.74 -9.86 23.48
N ARG A 254 -3.87 -10.04 22.79
CA ARG A 254 -5.15 -9.33 22.96
C ARG A 254 -6.29 -10.30 23.15
N TYR A 255 -7.38 -9.84 23.76
CA TYR A 255 -8.58 -10.65 23.90
C TYR A 255 -9.35 -10.74 22.56
N TRP A 256 -9.63 -9.60 21.94
CA TRP A 256 -10.40 -9.55 20.70
C TRP A 256 -9.55 -9.95 19.49
N GLY A 257 -9.96 -11.04 18.87
CA GLY A 257 -9.37 -11.63 17.69
C GLY A 257 -9.76 -13.12 17.61
N GLU A 258 -9.58 -13.73 16.46
CA GLU A 258 -9.81 -15.16 16.26
C GLU A 258 -8.76 -15.96 17.05
N PRO A 259 -9.17 -16.93 17.89
CA PRO A 259 -8.23 -17.83 18.56
C PRO A 259 -7.41 -18.65 17.55
N VAL A 260 -6.13 -18.83 17.83
CA VAL A 260 -5.28 -19.73 17.02
C VAL A 260 -5.62 -21.18 17.37
N PRO A 261 -5.99 -22.04 16.38
CA PRO A 261 -6.53 -23.38 16.63
C PRO A 261 -5.45 -24.42 16.92
N VAL A 262 -4.61 -24.15 17.93
CA VAL A 262 -3.54 -25.08 18.35
C VAL A 262 -3.53 -25.30 19.85
N VAL A 263 -2.99 -26.44 20.25
CA VAL A 263 -2.75 -26.80 21.65
C VAL A 263 -1.31 -27.28 21.84
N TYR A 264 -0.81 -27.15 23.06
CA TYR A 264 0.52 -27.58 23.48
C TYR A 264 0.39 -28.72 24.49
N THR A 265 0.95 -29.87 24.20
CA THR A 265 1.03 -31.00 25.13
C THR A 265 2.20 -30.83 26.14
N GLU A 266 2.19 -31.60 27.24
CA GLU A 266 3.22 -31.48 28.29
C GLU A 266 4.65 -31.76 27.81
N ASP A 267 4.80 -32.54 26.72
CA ASP A 267 6.09 -32.78 26.05
C ASP A 267 6.55 -31.62 25.15
N GLY A 268 5.78 -30.53 25.12
CA GLY A 268 6.10 -29.31 24.37
C GLY A 268 5.77 -29.35 22.87
N LYS A 269 5.09 -30.39 22.40
CA LYS A 269 4.64 -30.48 21.02
C LYS A 269 3.44 -29.59 20.74
N ILE A 270 3.35 -29.12 19.51
CA ILE A 270 2.23 -28.31 19.01
C ILE A 270 1.34 -29.20 18.16
N HIS A 271 0.06 -29.15 18.45
CA HIS A 271 -0.96 -29.90 17.69
C HIS A 271 -2.03 -28.95 17.17
N VAL A 272 -2.39 -29.12 15.91
CA VAL A 272 -3.51 -28.40 15.29
C VAL A 272 -4.80 -29.10 15.68
N LEU A 273 -5.82 -28.36 16.07
CA LEU A 273 -7.14 -28.88 16.40
C LEU A 273 -7.85 -29.39 15.13
N ALA A 274 -8.64 -30.44 15.29
CA ALA A 274 -9.48 -30.97 14.20
C ALA A 274 -10.62 -29.99 13.88
N GLU A 275 -11.16 -30.05 12.65
CA GLU A 275 -12.30 -29.22 12.25
C GLU A 275 -13.53 -29.42 13.14
N THR A 276 -13.71 -30.63 13.68
CA THR A 276 -14.78 -30.96 14.65
C THR A 276 -14.68 -30.20 15.97
N ASP A 277 -13.50 -29.68 16.29
CA ASP A 277 -13.25 -28.89 17.52
C ASP A 277 -13.46 -27.38 17.31
N LEU A 278 -13.81 -26.97 16.09
CA LEU A 278 -14.07 -25.59 15.70
C LEU A 278 -15.57 -25.25 15.71
N PRO A 279 -15.95 -24.00 15.96
CA PRO A 279 -15.10 -22.85 16.28
C PRO A 279 -14.62 -22.86 17.73
N ILE A 280 -13.39 -22.33 17.96
CA ILE A 280 -12.95 -22.02 19.32
C ILE A 280 -13.58 -20.69 19.71
N THR A 281 -14.42 -20.72 20.75
CA THR A 281 -15.06 -19.51 21.29
C THR A 281 -14.20 -18.88 22.38
N LEU A 282 -14.18 -17.55 22.43
CA LEU A 282 -13.50 -16.80 23.48
C LEU A 282 -14.26 -16.95 24.82
N PRO A 283 -13.57 -17.17 25.93
CA PRO A 283 -14.19 -17.21 27.25
C PRO A 283 -14.48 -15.78 27.76
N GLU A 284 -15.50 -15.61 28.56
CA GLU A 284 -15.71 -14.36 29.29
C GLU A 284 -14.59 -14.15 30.34
N LEU A 285 -14.13 -12.89 30.50
CA LEU A 285 -13.12 -12.51 31.45
C LEU A 285 -13.64 -11.37 32.35
N GLU A 286 -13.24 -11.37 33.62
CA GLU A 286 -13.49 -10.24 34.52
C GLU A 286 -12.62 -9.02 34.18
N ASP A 287 -11.45 -9.25 33.59
CA ASP A 287 -10.50 -8.20 33.22
C ASP A 287 -9.85 -8.49 31.86
N TYR A 288 -10.08 -7.59 30.90
CA TYR A 288 -9.61 -7.68 29.52
C TYR A 288 -8.26 -6.96 29.29
N ARG A 289 -7.68 -6.34 30.32
CA ARG A 289 -6.39 -5.65 30.22
C ARG A 289 -5.24 -6.65 30.00
N PRO A 290 -4.14 -6.24 29.35
CA PRO A 290 -2.95 -7.07 29.24
C PRO A 290 -2.43 -7.56 30.59
N GLY A 291 -1.94 -8.79 30.64
CA GLY A 291 -1.31 -9.36 31.82
C GLY A 291 0.07 -8.75 32.12
N LYS A 292 0.63 -9.04 33.29
CA LYS A 292 1.98 -8.61 33.65
C LYS A 292 3.01 -9.10 32.62
N GLY A 293 3.90 -8.20 32.19
CA GLY A 293 4.93 -8.54 31.20
C GLY A 293 4.42 -8.79 29.78
N GLY A 294 3.22 -8.26 29.42
CA GLY A 294 2.67 -8.37 28.08
C GLY A 294 2.00 -9.71 27.77
N GLN A 295 1.61 -10.47 28.77
CA GLN A 295 0.86 -11.70 28.58
C GLN A 295 -0.56 -11.41 28.06
N SER A 296 -1.08 -12.30 27.21
CA SER A 296 -2.46 -12.22 26.73
C SER A 296 -3.47 -12.25 27.89
N PRO A 297 -4.54 -11.45 27.83
CA PRO A 297 -5.66 -11.56 28.77
C PRO A 297 -6.22 -12.98 28.90
N LEU A 298 -6.24 -13.75 27.80
CA LEU A 298 -6.72 -15.14 27.76
C LEU A 298 -5.92 -16.07 28.67
N SER A 299 -4.66 -15.76 28.99
CA SER A 299 -3.85 -16.59 29.90
C SER A 299 -4.42 -16.66 31.31
N ARG A 300 -5.35 -15.76 31.69
CA ARG A 300 -6.06 -15.78 32.98
C ARG A 300 -7.27 -16.69 33.01
N ALA A 301 -7.78 -17.08 31.87
CA ALA A 301 -8.91 -18.03 31.77
C ALA A 301 -8.41 -19.47 31.95
N THR A 302 -7.97 -19.84 33.14
CA THR A 302 -7.30 -21.11 33.43
C THR A 302 -8.11 -22.32 32.97
N ASP A 303 -9.43 -22.29 33.15
CA ASP A 303 -10.33 -23.39 32.76
C ASP A 303 -10.46 -23.52 31.23
N TRP A 304 -10.38 -22.41 30.52
CA TRP A 304 -10.35 -22.38 29.06
C TRP A 304 -8.97 -22.76 28.50
N VAL A 305 -7.89 -22.29 29.13
CA VAL A 305 -6.50 -22.57 28.70
C VAL A 305 -6.19 -24.06 28.87
N ASN A 306 -6.53 -24.64 30.02
CA ASN A 306 -6.26 -26.04 30.29
C ASN A 306 -7.31 -26.91 29.57
N THR A 307 -6.83 -27.84 28.76
CA THR A 307 -7.66 -28.73 27.94
C THR A 307 -7.04 -30.13 27.87
N THR A 308 -7.63 -30.97 27.08
CA THR A 308 -7.07 -32.30 26.74
C THR A 308 -6.98 -32.43 25.22
N PHE A 309 -5.95 -33.13 24.76
CA PHE A 309 -5.77 -33.51 23.38
C PHE A 309 -5.43 -35.00 23.30
N GLU A 310 -6.23 -35.79 22.62
CA GLU A 310 -6.10 -37.27 22.55
C GLU A 310 -5.91 -37.93 23.94
N GLY A 311 -6.66 -37.46 24.92
CA GLY A 311 -6.58 -37.96 26.31
C GLY A 311 -5.40 -37.48 27.14
N GLN A 312 -4.51 -36.70 26.59
CA GLN A 312 -3.36 -36.07 27.30
C GLN A 312 -3.70 -34.64 27.74
N LYS A 313 -3.10 -34.22 28.84
CA LYS A 313 -3.19 -32.81 29.25
C LYS A 313 -2.54 -31.89 28.22
N ALA A 314 -3.24 -30.84 27.87
CA ALA A 314 -2.77 -29.84 26.93
C ALA A 314 -3.18 -28.43 27.35
N LYS A 315 -2.57 -27.42 26.73
CA LYS A 315 -2.92 -26.00 26.90
C LYS A 315 -3.24 -25.38 25.57
N ARG A 316 -4.33 -24.61 25.49
CA ARG A 316 -4.65 -23.82 24.31
C ARG A 316 -3.67 -22.67 24.14
N GLU A 317 -3.44 -22.28 22.88
CA GLU A 317 -2.77 -21.01 22.55
C GLU A 317 -3.59 -19.84 23.11
N THR A 318 -2.90 -18.87 23.71
CA THR A 318 -3.55 -17.71 24.31
C THR A 318 -3.40 -16.42 23.48
N SER A 319 -2.65 -16.48 22.39
CA SER A 319 -2.63 -15.39 21.41
C SER A 319 -3.85 -15.47 20.51
N THR A 320 -4.30 -14.32 20.02
CA THR A 320 -5.33 -14.22 19.00
C THR A 320 -4.72 -13.76 17.68
N MET A 321 -5.43 -13.97 16.58
CA MET A 321 -5.03 -13.49 15.27
C MET A 321 -5.15 -11.96 15.19
N PRO A 322 -4.38 -11.26 14.31
CA PRO A 322 -4.52 -9.82 14.12
C PRO A 322 -5.86 -9.48 13.47
N GLY A 323 -6.33 -8.24 13.64
CA GLY A 323 -7.57 -7.77 13.01
C GLY A 323 -7.59 -7.86 11.49
N ALA A 324 -6.40 -7.92 10.86
CA ALA A 324 -6.26 -8.13 9.42
C ALA A 324 -6.41 -9.61 8.99
N ALA A 325 -6.55 -10.57 9.89
CA ALA A 325 -6.69 -11.98 9.54
C ALA A 325 -7.92 -12.22 8.66
N ALA A 326 -9.11 -11.95 9.17
CA ALA A 326 -10.37 -12.15 8.44
C ALA A 326 -10.52 -11.16 7.28
N SER A 327 -10.11 -9.90 7.43
CA SER A 327 -10.23 -8.90 6.37
C SER A 327 -9.36 -9.20 5.15
N SER A 328 -8.37 -10.08 5.27
CA SER A 328 -7.53 -10.48 4.14
C SER A 328 -8.18 -11.46 3.17
N TRP A 329 -9.32 -12.06 3.55
CA TRP A 329 -10.02 -13.04 2.70
C TRP A 329 -11.55 -12.91 2.72
N TYR A 330 -12.12 -11.92 3.40
CA TYR A 330 -13.57 -11.74 3.59
C TYR A 330 -14.36 -11.73 2.27
N PHE A 331 -13.77 -11.22 1.20
CA PHE A 331 -14.41 -11.13 -0.12
C PHE A 331 -14.77 -12.51 -0.71
N LEU A 332 -14.01 -13.55 -0.38
CA LEU A 332 -14.37 -14.93 -0.75
C LEU A 332 -15.63 -15.37 0.00
N ARG A 333 -15.70 -15.07 1.29
CA ARG A 333 -16.86 -15.44 2.12
C ARG A 333 -18.14 -14.69 1.72
N TYR A 334 -18.00 -13.45 1.22
CA TYR A 334 -19.14 -12.68 0.73
C TYR A 334 -19.86 -13.30 -0.46
N ILE A 335 -19.17 -14.13 -1.24
CA ILE A 335 -19.75 -14.83 -2.38
C ILE A 335 -20.82 -15.83 -1.94
N ASP A 336 -20.59 -16.51 -0.81
CA ASP A 336 -21.50 -17.52 -0.27
C ASP A 336 -21.54 -17.47 1.28
N PRO A 337 -22.13 -16.42 1.87
CA PRO A 337 -21.99 -16.12 3.30
C PRO A 337 -22.71 -17.10 4.21
N LYS A 338 -23.60 -17.93 3.69
CA LYS A 338 -24.39 -18.90 4.47
C LYS A 338 -23.86 -20.34 4.35
N ASN A 339 -22.82 -20.58 3.58
CA ASN A 339 -22.22 -21.90 3.43
C ASN A 339 -21.65 -22.39 4.76
N GLN A 340 -22.06 -23.59 5.18
CA GLN A 340 -21.61 -24.19 6.44
C GLN A 340 -20.46 -25.18 6.25
N ASN A 341 -20.14 -25.55 5.00
CA ASN A 341 -19.20 -26.62 4.68
C ASN A 341 -17.87 -26.12 4.10
N ALA A 342 -17.85 -24.91 3.52
CA ALA A 342 -16.67 -24.33 2.87
C ALA A 342 -16.66 -22.80 3.01
N ILE A 343 -15.55 -22.16 2.65
CA ILE A 343 -15.47 -20.69 2.57
C ILE A 343 -16.56 -20.13 1.66
N ALA A 344 -16.74 -20.75 0.49
CA ALA A 344 -17.82 -20.53 -0.44
C ALA A 344 -17.92 -21.75 -1.39
N ASP A 345 -19.03 -21.89 -2.09
CA ASP A 345 -19.19 -22.90 -3.13
C ASP A 345 -18.17 -22.70 -4.26
N GLU A 346 -17.58 -23.79 -4.74
CA GLU A 346 -16.50 -23.77 -5.73
C GLU A 346 -16.94 -23.16 -7.07
N GLU A 347 -18.16 -23.48 -7.54
CA GLU A 347 -18.68 -22.95 -8.80
C GLU A 347 -19.01 -21.45 -8.68
N LEU A 348 -19.50 -21.01 -7.51
CA LEU A 348 -19.69 -19.60 -7.23
C LEU A 348 -18.36 -18.84 -7.17
N LEU A 349 -17.31 -19.43 -6.57
CA LEU A 349 -15.96 -18.85 -6.58
C LEU A 349 -15.43 -18.70 -8.01
N LYS A 350 -15.55 -19.73 -8.84
CA LYS A 350 -15.14 -19.68 -10.27
C LYS A 350 -15.90 -18.62 -11.07
N HIS A 351 -17.16 -18.38 -10.72
CA HIS A 351 -17.99 -17.39 -11.41
C HIS A 351 -17.67 -15.96 -11.01
N TRP A 352 -17.44 -15.70 -9.69
CA TRP A 352 -17.34 -14.34 -9.17
C TRP A 352 -15.90 -13.83 -8.97
N MET A 353 -14.91 -14.73 -8.96
CA MET A 353 -13.51 -14.32 -8.80
C MET A 353 -12.81 -14.19 -10.17
N PRO A 354 -11.88 -13.22 -10.30
CA PRO A 354 -11.49 -12.19 -9.34
C PRO A 354 -12.58 -11.12 -9.15
N VAL A 355 -12.50 -10.36 -8.05
CA VAL A 355 -13.32 -9.15 -7.88
C VAL A 355 -13.01 -8.17 -9.01
N ASP A 356 -14.05 -7.77 -9.76
CA ASP A 356 -13.89 -6.96 -10.98
C ASP A 356 -13.33 -5.57 -10.69
N LEU A 357 -13.88 -4.91 -9.66
CA LEU A 357 -13.49 -3.58 -9.23
C LEU A 357 -13.40 -3.50 -7.71
N TYR A 358 -12.24 -3.11 -7.22
CA TYR A 358 -12.00 -2.87 -5.81
C TYR A 358 -11.70 -1.41 -5.54
N MET A 359 -12.37 -0.81 -4.55
CA MET A 359 -12.18 0.59 -4.17
C MET A 359 -11.69 0.70 -2.73
N GLY A 360 -10.72 1.58 -2.50
CA GLY A 360 -10.18 1.84 -1.17
C GLY A 360 -9.07 2.88 -1.19
N GLY A 361 -8.69 3.38 -0.02
CA GLY A 361 -7.65 4.40 0.11
C GLY A 361 -6.24 3.85 -0.19
N PRO A 362 -5.32 4.70 -0.65
CA PRO A 362 -3.94 4.30 -0.95
C PRO A 362 -3.15 3.89 0.31
N GLU A 363 -3.59 4.25 1.50
CA GLU A 363 -3.00 3.87 2.79
C GLU A 363 -3.02 2.35 3.04
N HIS A 364 -3.84 1.62 2.32
CA HIS A 364 -3.95 0.16 2.42
C HIS A 364 -2.95 -0.59 1.52
N ALA A 365 -2.11 0.09 0.74
CA ALA A 365 -1.21 -0.50 -0.24
C ALA A 365 -0.32 -1.60 0.34
N VAL A 366 0.32 -1.35 1.49
CA VAL A 366 1.23 -2.30 2.18
C VAL A 366 0.59 -3.00 3.38
N GLY A 367 -0.69 -2.77 3.62
CA GLY A 367 -1.50 -3.45 4.64
C GLY A 367 -2.48 -4.41 3.99
N HIS A 368 -3.77 -4.06 4.03
CA HIS A 368 -4.87 -4.89 3.55
C HIS A 368 -4.67 -5.44 2.14
N LEU A 369 -4.27 -4.60 1.17
CA LEU A 369 -4.10 -5.03 -0.23
C LEU A 369 -3.00 -6.07 -0.38
N LEU A 370 -1.86 -5.88 0.28
CA LEU A 370 -0.74 -6.83 0.22
C LEU A 370 -1.11 -8.15 0.92
N TYR A 371 -1.74 -8.08 2.08
CA TYR A 371 -2.16 -9.27 2.83
C TYR A 371 -3.25 -10.05 2.11
N SER A 372 -4.21 -9.38 1.46
CA SER A 372 -5.24 -10.04 0.65
C SER A 372 -4.63 -10.79 -0.53
N ARG A 373 -3.64 -10.20 -1.21
CA ARG A 373 -2.90 -10.86 -2.30
C ARG A 373 -2.12 -12.08 -1.81
N PHE A 374 -1.44 -11.94 -0.67
CA PHE A 374 -0.72 -13.04 -0.03
C PHE A 374 -1.67 -14.20 0.32
N TRP A 375 -2.76 -13.92 1.05
CA TRP A 375 -3.74 -14.92 1.43
C TRP A 375 -4.38 -15.60 0.22
N ASN A 376 -4.73 -14.83 -0.79
CA ASN A 376 -5.37 -15.38 -1.98
C ASN A 376 -4.41 -16.27 -2.80
N ASN A 377 -3.12 -15.91 -2.90
CA ASN A 377 -2.12 -16.77 -3.52
C ASN A 377 -1.91 -18.07 -2.75
N PHE A 378 -1.87 -18.02 -1.41
CA PHE A 378 -1.84 -19.22 -0.57
C PHE A 378 -3.09 -20.08 -0.79
N LEU A 379 -4.28 -19.51 -0.77
CA LEU A 379 -5.53 -20.23 -1.01
C LEU A 379 -5.64 -20.77 -2.45
N PHE A 380 -5.00 -20.14 -3.41
CA PHE A 380 -4.87 -20.66 -4.77
C PHE A 380 -3.98 -21.90 -4.82
N GLU A 381 -2.85 -21.92 -4.11
CA GLU A 381 -1.98 -23.09 -4.00
C GLU A 381 -2.68 -24.28 -3.31
N GLU A 382 -3.54 -23.98 -2.33
CA GLU A 382 -4.36 -24.99 -1.64
C GLU A 382 -5.61 -25.42 -2.44
N GLY A 383 -5.82 -24.88 -3.66
CA GLY A 383 -6.95 -25.25 -4.53
C GLY A 383 -8.30 -24.67 -4.09
N ILE A 384 -8.33 -23.67 -3.20
CA ILE A 384 -9.55 -23.04 -2.69
C ILE A 384 -9.92 -21.83 -3.56
N SER A 385 -9.00 -20.91 -3.81
CA SER A 385 -9.24 -19.79 -4.73
C SER A 385 -8.99 -20.22 -6.19
N PRO A 386 -9.87 -19.86 -7.14
CA PRO A 386 -9.68 -20.18 -8.55
C PRO A 386 -8.67 -19.26 -9.25
N VAL A 387 -8.25 -18.18 -8.60
CA VAL A 387 -7.36 -17.14 -9.17
C VAL A 387 -6.22 -16.77 -8.23
N LYS A 388 -5.08 -16.35 -8.76
CA LYS A 388 -3.94 -15.90 -7.96
C LYS A 388 -4.15 -14.50 -7.39
N GLU A 389 -4.58 -13.55 -8.23
CA GLU A 389 -4.81 -12.17 -7.80
C GLU A 389 -6.30 -11.95 -7.50
N PRO A 390 -6.63 -11.44 -6.29
CA PRO A 390 -8.02 -11.35 -5.84
C PRO A 390 -8.80 -10.21 -6.49
N PHE A 391 -8.13 -9.11 -6.88
CA PHE A 391 -8.74 -7.88 -7.36
C PHE A 391 -8.20 -7.50 -8.73
N ALA A 392 -9.03 -7.62 -9.77
CA ALA A 392 -8.63 -7.35 -11.15
C ALA A 392 -8.28 -5.86 -11.35
N LYS A 393 -9.15 -4.99 -10.87
CA LYS A 393 -9.03 -3.53 -11.02
C LYS A 393 -9.12 -2.84 -9.67
N LEU A 394 -8.19 -1.93 -9.39
CA LEU A 394 -8.19 -1.09 -8.19
C LEU A 394 -8.36 0.37 -8.58
N ARG A 395 -9.23 1.07 -7.85
CA ARG A 395 -9.34 2.53 -7.92
C ARG A 395 -9.29 3.10 -6.51
N HIS A 396 -8.51 4.16 -6.35
CA HIS A 396 -8.45 4.89 -5.09
C HIS A 396 -9.44 6.05 -5.09
N GLN A 397 -10.00 6.35 -3.93
CA GLN A 397 -10.63 7.64 -3.68
C GLN A 397 -9.65 8.54 -2.91
N GLY A 398 -9.70 9.83 -3.23
CA GLY A 398 -8.98 10.87 -2.49
C GLY A 398 -9.61 11.13 -1.12
N MET A 399 -8.81 11.64 -0.22
CA MET A 399 -9.27 11.98 1.13
C MET A 399 -10.07 13.30 1.09
N ILE A 400 -11.24 13.35 1.74
CA ILE A 400 -11.93 14.59 2.03
C ILE A 400 -11.29 15.19 3.28
N LEU A 401 -10.71 16.38 3.10
CA LEU A 401 -10.00 17.12 4.15
C LEU A 401 -10.97 18.10 4.84
N GLY A 402 -10.62 18.55 6.03
CA GLY A 402 -11.32 19.64 6.67
C GLY A 402 -11.22 20.95 5.85
N PRO A 403 -12.03 21.97 6.17
CA PRO A 403 -12.06 23.25 5.43
C PRO A 403 -10.70 23.96 5.35
N ASN A 404 -9.78 23.67 6.28
CA ASN A 404 -8.41 24.18 6.32
C ASN A 404 -7.40 23.34 5.51
N GLY A 405 -7.86 22.32 4.77
CA GLY A 405 -6.98 21.42 3.99
C GLY A 405 -6.24 20.37 4.82
N GLU A 406 -6.56 20.23 6.11
CA GLU A 406 -5.95 19.21 6.96
C GLU A 406 -6.83 17.96 7.08
N LYS A 407 -6.20 16.82 7.38
CA LYS A 407 -6.92 15.58 7.67
C LYS A 407 -7.91 15.79 8.83
N MET A 408 -9.15 15.37 8.62
CA MET A 408 -10.18 15.40 9.67
C MET A 408 -9.82 14.45 10.81
N SER A 409 -9.93 14.92 12.04
CA SER A 409 -9.78 14.08 13.23
C SER A 409 -10.61 14.64 14.40
N LYS A 410 -11.09 13.74 15.27
CA LYS A 410 -11.84 14.14 16.48
C LYS A 410 -11.00 15.03 17.41
N SER A 411 -9.69 14.77 17.51
CA SER A 411 -8.77 15.55 18.34
C SER A 411 -8.58 17.00 17.85
N LYS A 412 -8.74 17.24 16.55
CA LYS A 412 -8.65 18.59 15.93
C LYS A 412 -9.99 19.32 15.90
N GLY A 413 -11.11 18.64 16.19
CA GLY A 413 -12.44 19.22 16.15
C GLY A 413 -12.89 19.69 14.76
N ASN A 414 -12.29 19.19 13.68
CA ASN A 414 -12.56 19.58 12.29
C ASN A 414 -13.32 18.49 11.50
N VAL A 415 -13.98 17.56 12.19
CA VAL A 415 -14.77 16.49 11.57
C VAL A 415 -16.12 17.06 11.13
N ILE A 416 -16.48 16.78 9.88
CA ILE A 416 -17.82 17.04 9.34
C ILE A 416 -18.64 15.77 9.54
N ASN A 417 -19.78 15.89 10.22
CA ASN A 417 -20.69 14.76 10.40
C ASN A 417 -21.66 14.68 9.21
N PRO A 418 -21.68 13.57 8.46
CA PRO A 418 -22.61 13.39 7.34
C PRO A 418 -24.09 13.54 7.73
N ASP A 419 -24.48 13.09 8.94
CA ASP A 419 -25.86 13.19 9.40
C ASP A 419 -26.34 14.65 9.54
N ASP A 420 -25.48 15.54 10.01
CA ASP A 420 -25.78 16.96 10.12
C ASP A 420 -25.99 17.58 8.73
N VAL A 421 -25.13 17.23 7.79
CA VAL A 421 -25.21 17.66 6.39
C VAL A 421 -26.48 17.13 5.71
N ILE A 422 -26.82 15.86 5.93
CA ILE A 422 -28.04 15.24 5.39
C ILE A 422 -29.29 15.93 5.95
N ASN A 423 -29.30 16.22 7.23
CA ASN A 423 -30.43 16.92 7.87
C ASN A 423 -30.63 18.34 7.33
N GLU A 424 -29.54 19.03 6.96
CA GLU A 424 -29.60 20.41 6.46
C GLU A 424 -29.90 20.49 4.96
N TYR A 425 -29.19 19.67 4.15
CA TYR A 425 -29.21 19.78 2.68
C TYR A 425 -29.91 18.61 1.97
N GLY A 426 -30.11 17.50 2.65
CA GLY A 426 -30.62 16.24 2.08
C GLY A 426 -29.51 15.30 1.58
N ALA A 427 -29.84 14.00 1.59
CA ALA A 427 -28.88 12.95 1.20
C ALA A 427 -28.43 13.08 -0.26
N ASP A 428 -29.32 13.41 -1.19
CA ASP A 428 -28.97 13.58 -2.60
C ASP A 428 -28.00 14.75 -2.83
N ALA A 429 -28.13 15.83 -2.04
CA ALA A 429 -27.22 16.97 -2.13
C ALA A 429 -25.80 16.59 -1.65
N LEU A 430 -25.69 15.82 -0.57
CA LEU A 430 -24.40 15.32 -0.08
C LEU A 430 -23.76 14.37 -1.11
N ARG A 431 -24.49 13.38 -1.61
CA ARG A 431 -24.02 12.43 -2.62
C ARG A 431 -23.52 13.13 -3.88
N LEU A 432 -24.33 14.08 -4.38
CA LEU A 432 -23.98 14.87 -5.56
C LEU A 432 -22.72 15.71 -5.31
N TYR A 433 -22.61 16.34 -4.15
CA TYR A 433 -21.45 17.16 -3.80
C TYR A 433 -20.16 16.35 -3.72
N GLU A 434 -20.16 15.21 -3.04
CA GLU A 434 -18.99 14.34 -2.94
C GLU A 434 -18.48 13.87 -4.32
N MET A 435 -19.40 13.55 -5.23
CA MET A 435 -19.05 13.15 -6.59
C MET A 435 -18.63 14.34 -7.48
N PHE A 436 -19.10 15.55 -7.17
CA PHE A 436 -18.83 16.75 -7.96
C PHE A 436 -17.56 17.52 -7.55
N MET A 437 -17.03 17.32 -6.34
CA MET A 437 -15.89 18.08 -5.80
C MET A 437 -14.63 18.07 -6.69
N GLY A 438 -14.52 17.13 -7.61
CA GLY A 438 -13.37 16.96 -8.53
C GLY A 438 -13.07 15.47 -8.83
N PRO A 439 -11.95 15.15 -9.50
CA PRO A 439 -11.58 13.77 -9.80
C PRO A 439 -11.58 12.92 -8.53
N ILE A 440 -12.13 11.69 -8.61
CA ILE A 440 -12.33 10.84 -7.43
C ILE A 440 -11.04 10.52 -6.67
N GLU A 441 -9.91 10.43 -7.38
CA GLU A 441 -8.60 10.08 -6.81
C GLU A 441 -7.95 11.23 -6.05
N SER A 442 -8.40 12.47 -6.25
CA SER A 442 -7.77 13.66 -5.67
C SER A 442 -8.26 13.94 -4.25
N ALA A 443 -7.34 14.23 -3.35
CA ALA A 443 -7.71 14.78 -2.04
C ALA A 443 -8.29 16.20 -2.20
N LYS A 444 -9.34 16.51 -1.44
CA LYS A 444 -10.13 17.74 -1.59
C LYS A 444 -10.53 18.31 -0.24
N PRO A 445 -10.41 19.63 -0.01
CA PRO A 445 -10.96 20.25 1.19
C PRO A 445 -12.50 20.33 1.11
N TRP A 446 -13.15 20.13 2.23
CA TRP A 446 -14.58 20.39 2.38
C TRP A 446 -14.89 21.88 2.18
N ASP A 447 -15.90 22.19 1.37
CA ASP A 447 -16.39 23.55 1.14
C ASP A 447 -17.93 23.59 1.23
N GLU A 448 -18.46 24.30 2.23
CA GLU A 448 -19.89 24.44 2.44
C GLU A 448 -20.60 25.14 1.26
N LYS A 449 -19.93 26.07 0.58
CA LYS A 449 -20.51 26.71 -0.61
C LYS A 449 -20.72 25.73 -1.76
N GLY A 450 -19.90 24.71 -1.85
CA GLY A 450 -20.02 23.67 -2.86
C GLY A 450 -21.29 22.83 -2.69
N ILE A 451 -21.63 22.47 -1.45
CA ILE A 451 -22.85 21.70 -1.18
C ILE A 451 -24.12 22.52 -1.41
N GLU A 452 -24.10 23.82 -1.09
CA GLU A 452 -25.21 24.73 -1.46
C GLU A 452 -25.44 24.75 -2.99
N GLY A 453 -24.35 24.75 -3.77
CA GLY A 453 -24.40 24.66 -5.24
C GLY A 453 -25.08 23.37 -5.71
N SER A 454 -24.73 22.26 -5.09
CA SER A 454 -25.32 20.94 -5.36
C SER A 454 -26.82 20.92 -5.02
N LYS A 455 -27.22 21.47 -3.88
CA LYS A 455 -28.65 21.61 -3.51
C LYS A 455 -29.40 22.45 -4.52
N LYS A 456 -28.88 23.60 -4.94
CA LYS A 456 -29.48 24.48 -5.95
C LYS A 456 -29.66 23.77 -7.29
N PHE A 457 -28.73 22.87 -7.69
CA PHE A 457 -28.90 22.07 -8.89
C PHE A 457 -30.07 21.08 -8.77
N ILE A 458 -30.17 20.36 -7.64
CA ILE A 458 -31.28 19.44 -7.37
C ILE A 458 -32.62 20.18 -7.41
N ASP A 459 -32.71 21.32 -6.75
CA ASP A 459 -33.90 22.16 -6.75
C ASP A 459 -34.25 22.67 -8.18
N ARG A 460 -33.24 22.94 -8.99
CA ARG A 460 -33.44 23.31 -10.40
C ARG A 460 -33.98 22.14 -11.21
N VAL A 461 -33.44 20.91 -11.02
CA VAL A 461 -33.97 19.71 -11.67
C VAL A 461 -35.44 19.53 -11.40
N TRP A 462 -35.85 19.64 -10.13
CA TRP A 462 -37.24 19.57 -9.73
C TRP A 462 -38.10 20.65 -10.41
N ARG A 463 -37.65 21.90 -10.33
CA ARG A 463 -38.35 23.04 -10.93
C ARG A 463 -38.54 22.88 -12.45
N VAL A 464 -37.48 22.43 -13.17
CA VAL A 464 -37.49 22.28 -14.62
C VAL A 464 -38.38 21.12 -15.07
N LEU A 465 -38.31 19.98 -14.38
CA LEU A 465 -39.00 18.77 -14.82
C LEU A 465 -40.43 18.65 -14.27
N ILE A 466 -40.74 19.26 -13.11
CA ILE A 466 -42.04 19.11 -12.46
C ILE A 466 -42.80 20.44 -12.41
N GLU A 467 -42.26 21.47 -11.75
CA GLU A 467 -43.01 22.69 -11.48
C GLU A 467 -43.29 23.52 -12.74
N SER A 468 -42.41 23.45 -13.75
CA SER A 468 -42.58 24.26 -14.97
C SER A 468 -43.72 23.80 -15.87
N ASN A 469 -44.24 22.58 -15.70
CA ASN A 469 -45.22 21.94 -16.57
C ASN A 469 -44.78 21.85 -18.04
N LYS A 470 -43.48 21.84 -18.35
CA LYS A 470 -42.91 21.81 -19.70
C LYS A 470 -42.73 20.41 -20.23
N VAL A 471 -42.76 19.39 -19.38
CA VAL A 471 -42.58 17.96 -19.77
C VAL A 471 -43.87 17.50 -20.46
N GLN A 472 -43.76 17.11 -21.73
CA GLN A 472 -44.91 16.74 -22.58
C GLN A 472 -44.51 15.58 -23.50
N ASP A 473 -45.53 14.84 -23.96
CA ASP A 473 -45.36 13.83 -25.03
C ASP A 473 -45.36 14.53 -26.42
N LYS A 474 -44.33 15.34 -26.64
CA LYS A 474 -44.05 16.07 -27.88
C LYS A 474 -42.56 16.11 -28.11
N GLU A 475 -42.17 16.13 -29.41
CA GLU A 475 -40.78 16.27 -29.81
C GLU A 475 -40.27 17.71 -29.69
N ASN A 476 -38.97 17.87 -29.42
CA ASN A 476 -38.27 19.16 -29.46
C ASN A 476 -36.87 18.94 -30.09
N PRO A 477 -36.71 19.19 -31.40
CA PRO A 477 -35.43 19.01 -32.09
C PRO A 477 -34.28 19.85 -31.49
N ASN A 478 -34.59 20.98 -30.84
CA ASN A 478 -33.56 21.86 -30.25
C ASN A 478 -32.81 21.19 -29.07
N LEU A 479 -33.45 20.21 -28.40
CA LEU A 479 -32.84 19.49 -27.27
C LEU A 479 -32.18 18.17 -27.71
N GLU A 480 -32.43 17.65 -28.91
CA GLU A 480 -31.96 16.33 -29.35
C GLU A 480 -30.45 16.19 -29.25
N LYS A 481 -29.72 17.17 -29.76
CA LYS A 481 -28.26 17.16 -29.72
C LYS A 481 -27.73 17.13 -28.29
N GLU A 482 -28.15 18.06 -27.45
CA GLU A 482 -27.69 18.18 -26.08
C GLU A 482 -28.07 16.94 -25.26
N TYR A 483 -29.25 16.39 -25.46
CA TYR A 483 -29.70 15.16 -24.82
C TYR A 483 -28.79 13.97 -25.16
N ASN A 484 -28.64 13.68 -26.49
CA ASN A 484 -27.84 12.54 -26.91
C ASN A 484 -26.36 12.68 -26.48
N TYR A 485 -25.80 13.90 -26.54
CA TYR A 485 -24.45 14.16 -26.06
C TYR A 485 -24.36 13.94 -24.55
N THR A 486 -25.35 14.35 -23.78
CA THR A 486 -25.40 14.17 -22.33
C THR A 486 -25.44 12.69 -21.97
N ILE A 487 -26.31 11.89 -22.60
CA ILE A 487 -26.36 10.44 -22.32
C ILE A 487 -25.03 9.78 -22.65
N LYS A 488 -24.45 10.07 -23.84
CA LYS A 488 -23.13 9.55 -24.24
C LYS A 488 -22.05 9.91 -23.21
N LYS A 489 -21.90 11.21 -22.94
CA LYS A 489 -20.85 11.73 -22.06
C LYS A 489 -20.95 11.19 -20.64
N VAL A 490 -22.18 11.13 -20.07
CA VAL A 490 -22.40 10.59 -18.73
C VAL A 490 -22.10 9.09 -18.67
N THR A 491 -22.46 8.33 -19.72
CA THR A 491 -22.15 6.91 -19.81
C THR A 491 -20.65 6.68 -19.78
N GLU A 492 -19.90 7.34 -20.67
CA GLU A 492 -18.44 7.24 -20.73
C GLU A 492 -17.77 7.69 -19.42
N ASP A 493 -18.26 8.76 -18.82
CA ASP A 493 -17.72 9.29 -17.56
C ASP A 493 -17.96 8.35 -16.37
N TYR A 494 -19.11 7.69 -16.31
CA TYR A 494 -19.40 6.70 -15.26
C TYR A 494 -18.52 5.45 -15.41
N GLU A 495 -18.31 4.95 -16.63
CA GLU A 495 -17.39 3.84 -16.89
C GLU A 495 -15.96 4.16 -16.47
N ASN A 496 -15.55 5.42 -16.62
CA ASN A 496 -14.23 5.92 -16.23
C ASN A 496 -14.17 6.53 -14.82
N MET A 497 -15.27 6.50 -14.04
CA MET A 497 -15.39 7.11 -12.72
C MET A 497 -15.12 8.63 -12.70
N SER A 498 -15.34 9.31 -13.81
CA SER A 498 -15.22 10.76 -13.97
C SER A 498 -16.53 11.47 -13.56
N PHE A 499 -17.01 11.19 -12.34
CA PHE A 499 -18.32 11.63 -11.87
C PHE A 499 -18.50 13.14 -11.88
N ASN A 500 -17.46 13.90 -11.61
CA ASN A 500 -17.50 15.36 -11.62
C ASN A 500 -17.80 15.93 -13.00
N THR A 501 -17.27 15.36 -14.07
CA THR A 501 -17.55 15.78 -15.45
C THR A 501 -18.91 15.30 -15.92
N ALA A 502 -19.36 14.11 -15.51
CA ALA A 502 -20.73 13.64 -15.72
C ALA A 502 -21.76 14.61 -15.11
N ILE A 503 -21.57 15.01 -13.86
CA ILE A 503 -22.47 15.97 -13.19
C ILE A 503 -22.45 17.34 -13.89
N ALA A 504 -21.28 17.83 -14.29
CA ALA A 504 -21.17 19.07 -15.06
C ALA A 504 -21.98 19.01 -16.35
N GLN A 505 -21.91 17.89 -17.07
CA GLN A 505 -22.70 17.70 -18.29
C GLN A 505 -24.21 17.64 -17.99
N MET A 506 -24.63 16.99 -16.91
CA MET A 506 -26.03 16.97 -16.49
C MET A 506 -26.54 18.39 -16.14
N MET A 507 -25.70 19.24 -15.54
CA MET A 507 -26.02 20.64 -15.31
C MET A 507 -26.21 21.43 -16.61
N ILE A 508 -25.41 21.16 -17.64
CA ILE A 508 -25.53 21.78 -18.96
C ILE A 508 -26.87 21.41 -19.59
N PHE A 509 -27.25 20.13 -19.58
CA PHE A 509 -28.54 19.69 -20.10
C PHE A 509 -29.74 20.37 -19.43
N ILE A 510 -29.77 20.41 -18.10
CA ILE A 510 -30.85 21.06 -17.35
C ILE A 510 -30.92 22.56 -17.66
N ASN A 511 -29.79 23.23 -17.86
CA ASN A 511 -29.75 24.63 -18.27
C ASN A 511 -30.27 24.83 -19.71
N ALA A 512 -30.04 23.90 -20.61
CA ALA A 512 -30.61 23.90 -21.97
C ALA A 512 -32.12 23.66 -21.90
N ALA A 513 -32.56 22.62 -21.20
CA ALA A 513 -33.97 22.28 -21.03
C ALA A 513 -34.81 23.43 -20.36
N PHE A 514 -34.18 24.15 -19.44
CA PHE A 514 -34.84 25.32 -18.78
C PHE A 514 -35.24 26.42 -19.79
N LYS A 515 -34.47 26.60 -20.86
CA LYS A 515 -34.71 27.63 -21.90
C LYS A 515 -35.82 27.25 -22.86
N GLU A 516 -36.11 25.98 -23.01
CA GLU A 516 -37.11 25.47 -23.95
C GLU A 516 -38.54 25.55 -23.34
N ASP A 517 -39.53 25.63 -24.20
CA ASP A 517 -40.97 25.64 -23.78
C ASP A 517 -41.53 24.22 -23.65
N ILE A 518 -40.91 23.24 -24.36
CA ILE A 518 -41.30 21.83 -24.37
C ILE A 518 -40.08 20.97 -24.07
N ILE A 519 -40.22 20.08 -23.09
CA ILE A 519 -39.23 19.03 -22.76
C ILE A 519 -39.90 17.70 -23.10
N PRO A 520 -39.37 16.93 -24.11
CA PRO A 520 -39.92 15.62 -24.43
C PRO A 520 -39.86 14.69 -23.21
N ILE A 521 -40.96 14.02 -22.88
CA ILE A 521 -41.06 13.13 -21.70
C ILE A 521 -39.96 12.05 -21.75
N LYS A 522 -39.64 11.50 -22.92
CA LYS A 522 -38.56 10.51 -23.08
C LYS A 522 -37.18 11.07 -22.72
N MET A 523 -36.94 12.37 -22.99
CA MET A 523 -35.66 13.00 -22.62
C MET A 523 -35.60 13.29 -21.10
N ALA A 524 -36.71 13.68 -20.51
CA ALA A 524 -36.83 13.83 -19.04
C ALA A 524 -36.57 12.49 -18.35
N GLU A 525 -37.21 11.42 -18.79
CA GLU A 525 -37.02 10.06 -18.28
C GLU A 525 -35.57 9.56 -18.46
N GLY A 526 -34.97 9.73 -19.64
CA GLY A 526 -33.59 9.35 -19.87
C GLY A 526 -32.61 10.13 -19.00
N PHE A 527 -32.84 11.43 -18.82
CA PHE A 527 -32.00 12.27 -17.95
C PHE A 527 -32.06 11.81 -16.47
N ILE A 528 -33.26 11.56 -15.92
CA ILE A 528 -33.34 11.12 -14.54
C ILE A 528 -32.78 9.71 -14.32
N LYS A 529 -32.81 8.84 -15.33
CA LYS A 529 -32.15 7.53 -15.29
C LYS A 529 -30.63 7.66 -15.12
N VAL A 530 -29.97 8.58 -15.82
CA VAL A 530 -28.53 8.80 -15.66
C VAL A 530 -28.17 9.58 -14.39
N LEU A 531 -29.10 10.37 -13.85
CA LEU A 531 -28.91 11.05 -12.56
C LEU A 531 -29.16 10.12 -11.35
N ASN A 532 -29.99 9.08 -11.51
CA ASN A 532 -30.43 8.21 -10.42
C ASN A 532 -29.28 7.59 -9.59
N PRO A 533 -28.18 7.09 -10.17
CA PRO A 533 -27.08 6.55 -9.37
C PRO A 533 -26.48 7.54 -8.36
N ILE A 534 -26.54 8.83 -8.65
CA ILE A 534 -26.01 9.90 -7.77
C ILE A 534 -27.08 10.45 -6.83
N ALA A 535 -28.28 10.76 -7.36
CA ALA A 535 -29.36 11.38 -6.61
C ALA A 535 -30.65 10.52 -6.66
N PRO A 536 -30.66 9.37 -5.96
CA PRO A 536 -31.72 8.39 -6.09
C PRO A 536 -33.08 8.87 -5.56
N HIS A 537 -33.15 9.70 -4.52
CA HIS A 537 -34.42 10.07 -3.91
C HIS A 537 -35.23 11.01 -4.80
N ILE A 538 -34.59 12.07 -5.31
CA ILE A 538 -35.29 13.01 -6.20
C ILE A 538 -35.69 12.36 -7.51
N THR A 539 -34.87 11.48 -8.07
CA THR A 539 -35.14 10.83 -9.35
C THR A 539 -36.27 9.80 -9.24
N GLU A 540 -36.37 9.06 -8.13
CA GLU A 540 -37.52 8.21 -7.82
C GLU A 540 -38.82 9.01 -7.71
N GLU A 541 -38.80 10.15 -7.00
CA GLU A 541 -39.99 11.00 -6.87
C GLU A 541 -40.41 11.60 -8.22
N ILE A 542 -39.45 12.07 -9.05
CA ILE A 542 -39.77 12.57 -10.39
C ILE A 542 -40.32 11.45 -11.26
N TRP A 543 -39.73 10.24 -11.21
CA TRP A 543 -40.20 9.07 -11.95
C TRP A 543 -41.66 8.73 -11.64
N ASN A 544 -42.00 8.72 -10.37
CA ASN A 544 -43.39 8.56 -9.93
C ASN A 544 -44.32 9.65 -10.43
N LYS A 545 -43.89 10.93 -10.37
CA LYS A 545 -44.68 12.09 -10.87
C LYS A 545 -44.88 12.05 -12.38
N LEU A 546 -43.99 11.40 -13.14
CA LEU A 546 -44.14 11.18 -14.58
C LEU A 546 -45.10 10.04 -14.91
N GLY A 547 -45.65 9.34 -13.91
CA GLY A 547 -46.72 8.34 -14.05
C GLY A 547 -46.23 6.89 -13.97
N HIS A 548 -45.02 6.64 -13.49
CA HIS A 548 -44.51 5.28 -13.31
C HIS A 548 -44.72 4.75 -11.88
N GLU A 549 -45.16 3.49 -11.78
CA GLU A 549 -45.44 2.84 -10.48
C GLU A 549 -44.24 2.02 -9.95
N ASN A 550 -43.37 1.56 -10.84
CA ASN A 550 -42.18 0.78 -10.50
C ASN A 550 -40.99 1.69 -10.20
N THR A 551 -39.99 1.16 -9.48
CA THR A 551 -38.74 1.90 -9.22
C THR A 551 -37.93 2.14 -10.49
N ILE A 552 -37.32 3.33 -10.61
CA ILE A 552 -36.41 3.69 -11.69
C ILE A 552 -35.10 2.88 -11.63
N SER A 553 -34.74 2.35 -10.46
CA SER A 553 -33.45 1.68 -10.24
C SER A 553 -33.25 0.41 -11.05
N TYR A 554 -34.34 -0.22 -11.56
CA TYR A 554 -34.27 -1.40 -12.41
C TYR A 554 -34.54 -1.12 -13.90
N GLU A 555 -34.71 0.16 -14.24
CA GLU A 555 -34.91 0.56 -15.62
C GLU A 555 -33.65 0.43 -16.44
N LYS A 556 -33.84 0.16 -17.75
CA LYS A 556 -32.71 0.09 -18.69
C LYS A 556 -32.03 1.45 -18.81
N TRP A 557 -30.70 1.43 -18.88
CA TRP A 557 -29.89 2.61 -19.18
C TRP A 557 -30.32 3.22 -20.53
N PRO A 558 -30.45 4.55 -20.62
CA PRO A 558 -30.90 5.18 -21.86
C PRO A 558 -29.85 5.06 -22.98
N GLU A 559 -30.36 4.84 -24.20
CA GLU A 559 -29.53 4.82 -25.39
C GLU A 559 -29.40 6.24 -25.98
N TYR A 560 -28.33 6.46 -26.73
CA TYR A 560 -28.10 7.71 -27.46
C TYR A 560 -27.89 7.45 -28.94
N ASP A 561 -28.20 8.46 -29.76
CA ASP A 561 -28.04 8.43 -31.23
C ASP A 561 -26.83 9.29 -31.62
N GLU A 562 -25.74 8.64 -32.05
CA GLU A 562 -24.50 9.34 -32.44
C GLU A 562 -24.71 10.27 -33.63
N THR A 563 -25.65 9.98 -34.54
CA THR A 563 -25.92 10.82 -35.69
C THR A 563 -26.47 12.19 -35.34
N LYS A 564 -27.06 12.30 -34.14
CA LYS A 564 -27.60 13.55 -33.58
C LYS A 564 -26.58 14.39 -32.78
N ILE A 565 -25.40 13.84 -32.55
CA ILE A 565 -24.32 14.50 -31.75
C ILE A 565 -23.37 15.30 -32.64
N VAL A 566 -23.34 15.03 -33.95
CA VAL A 566 -22.38 15.61 -34.90
C VAL A 566 -22.44 17.14 -34.87
N ASN A 567 -21.28 17.74 -34.63
CA ASN A 567 -21.08 19.19 -34.78
C ASN A 567 -20.80 19.49 -36.24
N ASP A 568 -21.70 20.13 -36.92
CA ASP A 568 -21.40 20.69 -38.25
C ASP A 568 -20.39 21.86 -38.17
N LYS A 569 -20.12 22.37 -36.96
CA LYS A 569 -19.25 23.53 -36.72
C LYS A 569 -18.27 23.33 -35.60
N VAL A 570 -17.05 23.82 -35.77
CA VAL A 570 -15.95 23.81 -34.79
C VAL A 570 -15.44 25.22 -34.57
N ASN A 571 -15.18 25.57 -33.29
CA ASN A 571 -14.54 26.84 -32.95
C ASN A 571 -13.03 26.71 -33.05
N LEU A 572 -12.41 27.39 -34.02
CA LEU A 572 -10.97 27.51 -34.13
C LEU A 572 -10.44 28.67 -33.30
N ALA A 573 -9.48 28.39 -32.46
CA ALA A 573 -8.81 29.40 -31.66
C ALA A 573 -7.78 30.17 -32.50
N VAL A 574 -8.03 31.45 -32.75
CA VAL A 574 -7.08 32.36 -33.41
C VAL A 574 -6.10 32.88 -32.39
N GLN A 575 -4.83 32.54 -32.54
CA GLN A 575 -3.76 32.96 -31.62
C GLN A 575 -2.74 33.86 -32.34
N ILE A 576 -2.33 34.95 -31.70
CA ILE A 576 -1.21 35.80 -32.13
C ILE A 576 -0.17 35.75 -31.01
N ASN A 577 1.04 35.32 -31.35
CA ASN A 577 2.14 35.14 -30.41
C ASN A 577 1.77 34.28 -29.17
N GLY A 578 1.03 33.16 -29.38
CA GLY A 578 0.62 32.26 -28.32
C GLY A 578 -0.50 32.77 -27.40
N LYS A 579 -1.09 33.93 -27.69
CA LYS A 579 -2.24 34.48 -26.95
C LYS A 579 -3.49 34.37 -27.79
N LEU A 580 -4.54 33.76 -27.19
CA LEU A 580 -5.88 33.71 -27.80
C LEU A 580 -6.35 35.14 -28.11
N ARG A 581 -6.79 35.39 -29.33
CA ARG A 581 -7.34 36.68 -29.80
C ARG A 581 -8.79 36.60 -30.17
N ASP A 582 -9.18 35.49 -30.80
CA ASP A 582 -10.56 35.30 -31.24
C ASP A 582 -10.89 33.81 -31.36
N LEU A 583 -12.18 33.49 -31.45
CA LEU A 583 -12.70 32.17 -31.75
C LEU A 583 -13.53 32.30 -33.04
N VAL A 584 -13.10 31.64 -34.10
CA VAL A 584 -13.83 31.62 -35.39
C VAL A 584 -14.56 30.30 -35.50
N GLU A 585 -15.88 30.39 -35.67
CA GLU A 585 -16.74 29.24 -35.90
C GLU A 585 -16.67 28.84 -37.39
N ILE A 586 -16.22 27.61 -37.69
CA ILE A 586 -16.09 27.08 -39.03
C ILE A 586 -16.89 25.77 -39.15
N ASN A 587 -17.31 25.42 -40.35
CA ASN A 587 -17.87 24.10 -40.60
C ASN A 587 -16.76 23.03 -40.55
N MET A 588 -17.08 21.83 -40.05
CA MET A 588 -16.08 20.77 -39.83
C MET A 588 -15.43 20.29 -41.14
N ASP A 589 -16.15 20.47 -42.27
CA ASP A 589 -15.71 20.10 -43.63
C ASP A 589 -15.17 21.33 -44.41
N GLU A 590 -14.92 22.46 -43.78
CA GLU A 590 -14.42 23.66 -44.44
C GLU A 590 -13.00 23.45 -44.95
N GLU A 591 -12.79 23.73 -46.25
CA GLU A 591 -11.45 23.65 -46.82
C GLU A 591 -10.50 24.66 -46.18
N GLN A 592 -9.26 24.25 -45.87
CA GLN A 592 -8.25 25.04 -45.18
C GLN A 592 -8.00 26.42 -45.86
N GLU A 593 -8.27 26.56 -47.16
CA GLU A 593 -8.12 27.81 -47.89
C GLU A 593 -9.25 28.83 -47.63
N LYS A 594 -10.35 28.42 -46.99
CA LYS A 594 -11.52 29.27 -46.68
C LYS A 594 -11.54 29.71 -45.21
N VAL A 595 -10.69 29.14 -44.38
CA VAL A 595 -10.50 29.46 -42.95
C VAL A 595 -9.37 30.47 -42.79
#